data_6a37871c553aa9059ff85c94363c27cb
#
_entry.id   6a37871c553aa9059ff85c94363c27cb
#
_cell.length_a   1.000
_cell.length_b   1.000
_cell.length_c   1.000
_cell.angle_alpha   90.00
_cell.angle_beta   90.00
_cell.angle_gamma   90.00
#
_symmetry.space_group_name_H-M   'P 1'
#
loop_
_entity.id
_entity.type
_entity.pdbx_description
1 polymer ?
#
loop_
_entity_poly.entity_id
_entity_poly.type
_entity_poly.pdbx_seq_one_letter_code
_entity_poly.pdbx_strand_id
1 'polypeptide(L)'
;MRDLTNAEKIAEFMRVLGRKVRQPARVYFTGGTTAVMMGWRETTIDIDLRFVPDHDELYRELPHLKESLRINIELASPADFIPQLPGWEERSRFIAREGKLDFFHYDAYSQALSKIERGHEQDLKDVEAMISSGLVSKERLYELFKAIEPELYKYPAINPQSFAEAVELVVRID
;
A
#
# COMPACT_ATOMS: atom_id res chain seq x y z
N MET A 1 0.61 13.50 -21.11
CA MET A 1 0.40 12.14 -20.57
C MET A 1 1.60 11.73 -19.72
N ARG A 2 1.36 11.20 -18.54
CA ARG A 2 2.45 10.74 -17.68
C ARG A 2 2.81 9.31 -18.02
N ASP A 3 4.08 8.99 -17.80
CA ASP A 3 4.61 7.67 -18.14
C ASP A 3 4.23 6.62 -17.09
N LEU A 4 4.30 5.35 -17.47
CA LEU A 4 4.24 4.27 -16.50
C LEU A 4 5.46 4.35 -15.57
N THR A 5 5.26 4.04 -14.31
CA THR A 5 6.29 4.15 -13.28
C THR A 5 6.92 2.79 -12.98
N ASN A 6 8.24 2.71 -13.14
CA ASN A 6 9.02 1.53 -12.82
C ASN A 6 9.80 1.71 -11.49
N ALA A 7 10.52 0.69 -11.07
CA ALA A 7 11.29 0.72 -9.83
C ALA A 7 12.32 1.85 -9.78
N GLU A 8 12.95 2.17 -10.90
CA GLU A 8 13.95 3.23 -11.00
C GLU A 8 13.32 4.61 -10.74
N LYS A 9 12.13 4.87 -11.31
CA LYS A 9 11.39 6.12 -11.07
C LYS A 9 10.93 6.24 -9.62
N ILE A 10 10.53 5.15 -9.01
CA ILE A 10 10.15 5.14 -7.58
C ILE A 10 11.37 5.50 -6.73
N ALA A 11 12.52 4.92 -7.00
CA ALA A 11 13.77 5.24 -6.28
C ALA A 11 14.14 6.71 -6.45
N GLU A 12 14.01 7.25 -7.66
CA GLU A 12 14.25 8.67 -7.92
C GLU A 12 13.28 9.55 -7.15
N PHE A 13 12.00 9.20 -7.13
CA PHE A 13 10.98 9.90 -6.34
C PHE A 13 11.37 9.99 -4.86
N MET A 14 11.83 8.89 -4.27
CA MET A 14 12.27 8.86 -2.87
C MET A 14 13.43 9.84 -2.64
N ARG A 15 14.45 9.81 -3.51
CA ARG A 15 15.62 10.67 -3.38
C ARG A 15 15.26 12.15 -3.51
N VAL A 16 14.46 12.49 -4.50
CA VAL A 16 14.10 13.88 -4.78
C VAL A 16 13.22 14.45 -3.68
N LEU A 17 12.20 13.70 -3.25
CA LEU A 17 11.32 14.14 -2.16
C LEU A 17 12.13 14.31 -0.86
N GLY A 18 13.03 13.37 -0.56
CA GLY A 18 13.87 13.44 0.63
C GLY A 18 14.79 14.65 0.68
N ARG A 19 15.25 15.15 -0.48
CA ARG A 19 16.08 16.36 -0.56
C ARG A 19 15.27 17.65 -0.32
N LYS A 20 14.00 17.64 -0.69
CA LYS A 20 13.15 18.84 -0.67
C LYS A 20 12.47 19.07 0.68
N VAL A 21 12.17 18.00 1.40
CA VAL A 21 11.41 18.08 2.65
C VAL A 21 12.34 18.24 3.83
N ARG A 22 12.02 19.18 4.70
CA ARG A 22 12.84 19.53 5.88
C ARG A 22 12.33 18.91 7.18
N GLN A 23 11.05 18.57 7.25
CA GLN A 23 10.45 17.99 8.44
C GLN A 23 10.44 16.46 8.37
N PRO A 24 10.74 15.78 9.48
CA PRO A 24 10.68 14.31 9.50
C PRO A 24 9.27 13.77 9.24
N ALA A 25 9.19 12.69 8.50
CA ALA A 25 7.94 11.97 8.27
C ALA A 25 8.24 10.54 7.85
N ARG A 26 7.23 9.69 7.94
CA ARG A 26 7.23 8.36 7.37
C ARG A 26 6.36 8.36 6.12
N VAL A 27 6.82 7.67 5.10
CA VAL A 27 6.11 7.53 3.83
C VAL A 27 5.83 6.04 3.62
N TYR A 28 4.56 5.68 3.54
CA TYR A 28 4.14 4.30 3.37
C TYR A 28 3.66 4.09 1.95
N PHE A 29 4.39 3.30 1.18
CA PHE A 29 3.98 2.88 -0.16
C PHE A 29 3.00 1.72 -0.09
N THR A 30 2.08 1.69 -1.04
CA THR A 30 1.06 0.64 -1.12
C THR A 30 0.73 0.35 -2.59
N GLY A 31 -0.15 -0.62 -2.81
CA GLY A 31 -0.68 -0.94 -4.13
C GLY A 31 0.36 -1.36 -5.15
N GLY A 32 0.24 -0.83 -6.36
CA GLY A 32 1.15 -1.15 -7.46
C GLY A 32 2.59 -0.76 -7.19
N THR A 33 2.84 0.28 -6.39
CA THR A 33 4.18 0.68 -6.00
C THR A 33 4.90 -0.43 -5.23
N THR A 34 4.23 -1.02 -4.25
CA THR A 34 4.75 -2.19 -3.53
C THR A 34 5.00 -3.35 -4.49
N ALA A 35 4.06 -3.63 -5.38
CA ALA A 35 4.18 -4.73 -6.35
C ALA A 35 5.41 -4.55 -7.26
N VAL A 36 5.66 -3.32 -7.73
CA VAL A 36 6.83 -3.03 -8.56
C VAL A 36 8.13 -3.19 -7.77
N MET A 37 8.20 -2.64 -6.57
CA MET A 37 9.42 -2.70 -5.76
C MET A 37 9.72 -4.10 -5.25
N MET A 38 8.69 -4.91 -5.02
CA MET A 38 8.84 -6.33 -4.60
C MET A 38 9.10 -7.26 -5.79
N GLY A 39 8.93 -6.78 -7.01
CA GLY A 39 9.33 -7.49 -8.22
C GLY A 39 8.29 -8.35 -8.91
N TRP A 40 7.01 -8.31 -8.50
CA TRP A 40 5.98 -9.07 -9.22
C TRP A 40 5.20 -8.26 -10.26
N ARG A 41 5.54 -6.99 -10.41
CA ARG A 41 5.12 -6.14 -11.53
C ARG A 41 6.30 -5.34 -12.05
N GLU A 42 6.31 -5.04 -13.34
CA GLU A 42 7.34 -4.19 -13.94
C GLU A 42 7.02 -2.70 -13.76
N THR A 43 5.74 -2.33 -13.85
CA THR A 43 5.30 -0.94 -13.80
C THR A 43 3.99 -0.78 -13.05
N THR A 44 3.73 0.47 -12.65
CA THR A 44 2.44 0.89 -12.10
C THR A 44 2.03 2.21 -12.73
N ILE A 45 0.73 2.49 -12.74
CA ILE A 45 0.21 3.77 -13.24
C ILE A 45 0.48 4.87 -12.23
N ASP A 46 0.25 4.61 -10.94
CA ASP A 46 0.36 5.58 -9.87
C ASP A 46 1.36 5.15 -8.82
N ILE A 47 1.98 6.13 -8.16
CA ILE A 47 2.65 5.90 -6.88
C ILE A 47 1.60 6.14 -5.80
N ASP A 48 1.17 5.06 -5.15
CA ASP A 48 0.20 5.12 -4.05
C ASP A 48 0.94 5.23 -2.73
N LEU A 49 0.60 6.23 -1.93
CA LEU A 49 1.30 6.44 -0.66
C LEU A 49 0.46 7.13 0.40
N ARG A 50 0.92 7.03 1.64
CA ARG A 50 0.40 7.76 2.79
C ARG A 50 1.56 8.39 3.56
N PHE A 51 1.39 9.63 3.99
CA PHE A 51 2.35 10.33 4.86
C PHE A 51 1.90 10.28 6.33
N VAL A 52 2.84 10.04 7.24
CA VAL A 52 2.59 10.10 8.68
C VAL A 52 3.77 10.78 9.38
N PRO A 53 3.61 11.95 10.01
CA PRO A 53 2.45 12.83 9.90
C PRO A 53 2.35 13.51 8.53
N ASP A 54 1.16 14.00 8.19
CA ASP A 54 0.88 14.63 6.90
C ASP A 54 1.17 16.13 6.93
N HIS A 55 2.43 16.48 6.82
CA HIS A 55 2.86 17.89 6.78
C HIS A 55 2.47 18.56 5.46
N ASP A 56 2.08 19.85 5.53
CA ASP A 56 1.80 20.65 4.33
C ASP A 56 2.97 20.70 3.35
N GLU A 57 4.19 20.71 3.87
CA GLU A 57 5.41 20.71 3.06
C GLU A 57 5.43 19.53 2.08
N LEU A 58 5.02 18.34 2.52
CA LEU A 58 4.95 17.16 1.68
C LEU A 58 3.97 17.36 0.52
N TYR A 59 2.77 17.83 0.83
CA TYR A 59 1.74 18.04 -0.20
C TYR A 59 2.13 19.10 -1.21
N ARG A 60 2.84 20.15 -0.78
CA ARG A 60 3.28 21.23 -1.67
C ARG A 60 4.31 20.75 -2.71
N GLU A 61 5.10 19.75 -2.37
CA GLU A 61 6.11 19.22 -3.30
C GLU A 61 5.53 18.28 -4.35
N LEU A 62 4.38 17.65 -4.09
CA LEU A 62 3.83 16.64 -4.99
C LEU A 62 3.54 17.13 -6.41
N PRO A 63 2.92 18.32 -6.63
CA PRO A 63 2.69 18.79 -8.00
C PRO A 63 3.98 18.95 -8.82
N HIS A 64 5.04 19.44 -8.18
CA HIS A 64 6.35 19.61 -8.84
C HIS A 64 6.95 18.26 -9.23
N LEU A 65 6.85 17.27 -8.34
CA LEU A 65 7.37 15.93 -8.60
C LEU A 65 6.59 15.21 -9.69
N LYS A 66 5.27 15.38 -9.71
CA LYS A 66 4.43 14.83 -10.77
C LYS A 66 4.87 15.31 -12.15
N GLU A 67 5.20 16.60 -12.27
CA GLU A 67 5.64 17.20 -13.52
C GLU A 67 7.08 16.81 -13.87
N SER A 68 8.01 17.03 -12.94
CA SER A 68 9.44 16.84 -13.21
C SER A 68 9.83 15.38 -13.45
N LEU A 69 9.19 14.44 -12.76
CA LEU A 69 9.46 13.01 -12.92
C LEU A 69 8.48 12.30 -13.85
N ARG A 70 7.46 13.02 -14.37
CA ARG A 70 6.42 12.49 -15.24
C ARG A 70 5.70 11.28 -14.63
N ILE A 71 5.33 11.41 -13.36
CA ILE A 71 4.66 10.34 -12.59
C ILE A 71 3.30 10.80 -12.11
N ASN A 72 2.43 9.85 -11.82
CA ASN A 72 1.21 10.08 -11.06
C ASN A 72 1.46 9.69 -9.61
N ILE A 73 0.85 10.44 -8.69
CA ILE A 73 0.90 10.16 -7.26
C ILE A 73 -0.54 10.17 -6.73
N GLU A 74 -0.91 9.13 -6.03
CA GLU A 74 -2.22 9.01 -5.42
C GLU A 74 -2.07 8.86 -3.90
N LEU A 75 -2.79 9.69 -3.16
CA LEU A 75 -2.81 9.65 -1.70
C LEU A 75 -3.85 8.64 -1.25
N ALA A 76 -3.48 7.38 -1.25
CA ALA A 76 -4.36 6.28 -0.91
C ALA A 76 -3.62 5.23 -0.09
N SER A 77 -4.31 4.63 0.87
CA SER A 77 -3.78 3.55 1.68
C SER A 77 -4.91 2.59 2.08
N PRO A 78 -4.57 1.39 2.56
CA PRO A 78 -5.60 0.43 2.99
C PRO A 78 -6.59 0.98 4.01
N ALA A 79 -6.16 1.89 4.89
CA ALA A 79 -7.03 2.50 5.91
C ALA A 79 -8.17 3.33 5.34
N ASP A 80 -8.08 3.74 4.07
CA ASP A 80 -9.15 4.46 3.38
C ASP A 80 -10.30 3.52 2.99
N PHE A 81 -10.06 2.22 2.93
CA PHE A 81 -11.00 1.23 2.39
C PHE A 81 -11.44 0.18 3.40
N ILE A 82 -10.60 -0.14 4.38
CA ILE A 82 -10.88 -1.15 5.41
C ILE A 82 -10.44 -0.60 6.79
N PRO A 83 -10.96 -1.16 7.89
CA PRO A 83 -10.46 -0.79 9.23
C PRO A 83 -8.96 -1.06 9.35
N GLN A 84 -8.26 -0.22 10.11
CA GLN A 84 -6.85 -0.42 10.38
C GLN A 84 -6.62 -1.73 11.14
N LEU A 85 -5.68 -2.53 10.64
CA LEU A 85 -5.29 -3.76 11.30
C LEU A 85 -4.45 -3.46 12.54
N PRO A 86 -4.67 -4.19 13.66
CA PRO A 86 -3.77 -4.07 14.81
C PRO A 86 -2.33 -4.40 14.39
N GLY A 87 -1.38 -3.59 14.83
CA GLY A 87 0.04 -3.82 14.58
C GLY A 87 0.51 -3.52 13.15
N TRP A 88 -0.25 -2.78 12.37
CA TRP A 88 0.12 -2.49 10.97
C TRP A 88 1.44 -1.73 10.87
N GLU A 89 1.71 -0.79 11.79
CA GLU A 89 2.94 0.00 11.74
C GLU A 89 4.18 -0.88 11.95
N GLU A 90 4.13 -1.76 12.94
CA GLU A 90 5.24 -2.65 13.26
C GLU A 90 5.52 -3.67 12.16
N ARG A 91 4.48 -4.07 11.40
CA ARG A 91 4.64 -4.98 10.27
C ARG A 91 5.03 -4.30 8.98
N SER A 92 4.96 -2.97 8.92
CA SER A 92 5.38 -2.21 7.73
C SER A 92 6.89 -2.29 7.56
N ARG A 93 7.33 -2.70 6.36
CA ARG A 93 8.74 -3.00 6.10
C ARG A 93 9.49 -1.75 5.67
N PHE A 94 10.57 -1.45 6.38
CA PHE A 94 11.46 -0.35 6.05
C PHE A 94 12.12 -0.57 4.69
N ILE A 95 12.16 0.49 3.88
CA ILE A 95 12.80 0.49 2.56
C ILE A 95 14.11 1.27 2.61
N ALA A 96 14.03 2.56 2.94
CA ALA A 96 15.16 3.46 2.90
C ALA A 96 14.88 4.74 3.67
N ARG A 97 15.97 5.40 4.08
CA ARG A 97 15.90 6.78 4.58
C ARG A 97 16.51 7.70 3.53
N GLU A 98 15.74 8.71 3.15
CA GLU A 98 16.21 9.76 2.25
C GLU A 98 15.99 11.11 2.95
N GLY A 99 17.08 11.78 3.33
CA GLY A 99 16.99 12.99 4.14
C GLY A 99 16.33 12.70 5.49
N LYS A 100 15.23 13.37 5.77
CA LYS A 100 14.46 13.18 7.02
C LYS A 100 13.23 12.30 6.82
N LEU A 101 13.09 11.67 5.67
CA LEU A 101 11.98 10.79 5.37
C LEU A 101 12.39 9.33 5.48
N ASP A 102 11.59 8.54 6.19
CA ASP A 102 11.71 7.10 6.26
C ASP A 102 10.62 6.49 5.38
N PHE A 103 11.03 5.69 4.41
CA PHE A 103 10.12 5.05 3.46
C PHE A 103 9.88 3.59 3.85
N PHE A 104 8.62 3.19 3.79
CA PHE A 104 8.17 1.84 4.16
C PHE A 104 7.24 1.31 3.09
N HIS A 105 7.13 -0.02 3.02
CA HIS A 105 5.95 -0.66 2.45
C HIS A 105 4.88 -0.72 3.55
N TYR A 106 3.68 -0.24 3.26
CA TYR A 106 2.55 -0.41 4.16
C TYR A 106 2.37 -1.90 4.45
N ASP A 107 1.96 -2.25 5.65
CA ASP A 107 1.72 -3.62 6.09
C ASP A 107 1.11 -4.50 4.98
N ALA A 108 1.78 -5.60 4.65
CA ALA A 108 1.36 -6.49 3.57
C ALA A 108 -0.02 -7.11 3.83
N TYR A 109 -0.34 -7.42 5.07
CA TYR A 109 -1.66 -7.96 5.43
C TYR A 109 -2.77 -6.94 5.21
N SER A 110 -2.53 -5.69 5.55
CA SER A 110 -3.46 -4.60 5.27
C SER A 110 -3.68 -4.43 3.78
N GLN A 111 -2.59 -4.47 3.00
CA GLN A 111 -2.67 -4.38 1.54
C GLN A 111 -3.44 -5.56 0.95
N ALA A 112 -3.15 -6.78 1.43
CA ALA A 112 -3.82 -7.99 0.95
C ALA A 112 -5.33 -7.95 1.22
N LEU A 113 -5.73 -7.61 2.44
CA LEU A 113 -7.16 -7.54 2.79
C LEU A 113 -7.89 -6.46 2.00
N SER A 114 -7.28 -5.29 1.82
CA SER A 114 -7.86 -4.22 1.01
C SER A 114 -8.05 -4.66 -0.44
N LYS A 115 -7.09 -5.39 -1.01
CA LYS A 115 -7.17 -5.93 -2.36
C LYS A 115 -8.26 -7.01 -2.48
N ILE A 116 -8.39 -7.88 -1.49
CA ILE A 116 -9.44 -8.92 -1.47
C ILE A 116 -10.82 -8.26 -1.42
N GLU A 117 -10.99 -7.23 -0.60
CA GLU A 117 -12.25 -6.49 -0.52
C GLU A 117 -12.61 -5.89 -1.88
N ARG A 118 -11.66 -5.24 -2.56
CA ARG A 118 -11.87 -4.65 -3.87
C ARG A 118 -12.12 -5.71 -4.96
N GLY A 119 -11.35 -6.78 -4.94
CA GLY A 119 -11.61 -7.99 -5.72
C GLY A 119 -11.39 -7.92 -7.22
N HIS A 120 -10.66 -6.92 -7.74
CA HIS A 120 -10.31 -6.88 -9.16
C HIS A 120 -9.31 -7.97 -9.51
N GLU A 121 -9.29 -8.39 -10.77
CA GLU A 121 -8.41 -9.47 -11.23
C GLU A 121 -6.94 -9.21 -10.87
N GLN A 122 -6.44 -8.01 -11.12
CA GLN A 122 -5.06 -7.66 -10.78
C GLN A 122 -4.81 -7.68 -9.28
N ASP A 123 -5.79 -7.26 -8.47
CA ASP A 123 -5.68 -7.30 -7.01
C ASP A 123 -5.50 -8.73 -6.50
N LEU A 124 -6.26 -9.66 -7.04
CA LEU A 124 -6.17 -11.07 -6.63
C LEU A 124 -4.84 -11.70 -7.06
N LYS A 125 -4.31 -11.30 -8.22
CA LYS A 125 -2.96 -11.71 -8.64
C LYS A 125 -1.88 -11.19 -7.69
N ASP A 126 -2.00 -9.96 -7.24
CA ASP A 126 -1.07 -9.39 -6.27
C ASP A 126 -1.13 -10.13 -4.92
N VAL A 127 -2.34 -10.46 -4.46
CA VAL A 127 -2.52 -11.25 -3.23
C VAL A 127 -1.89 -12.63 -3.37
N GLU A 128 -2.08 -13.29 -4.51
CA GLU A 128 -1.46 -14.59 -4.79
C GLU A 128 0.07 -14.49 -4.73
N ALA A 129 0.65 -13.45 -5.30
CA ALA A 129 2.08 -13.21 -5.25
C ALA A 129 2.57 -12.97 -3.81
N MET A 130 1.81 -12.24 -3.00
CA MET A 130 2.12 -12.01 -1.59
C MET A 130 2.14 -13.32 -0.79
N ILE A 131 1.20 -14.21 -1.05
CA ILE A 131 1.12 -15.51 -0.39
C ILE A 131 2.25 -16.43 -0.88
N SER A 132 2.45 -16.53 -2.20
CA SER A 132 3.46 -17.40 -2.80
C SER A 132 4.89 -17.04 -2.38
N SER A 133 5.16 -15.74 -2.19
CA SER A 133 6.48 -15.26 -1.76
C SER A 133 6.72 -15.41 -0.26
N GLY A 134 5.72 -15.82 0.51
CA GLY A 134 5.81 -15.92 1.96
C GLY A 134 5.68 -14.59 2.70
N LEU A 135 5.34 -13.52 2.00
CA LEU A 135 5.14 -12.20 2.61
C LEU A 135 3.90 -12.19 3.50
N VAL A 136 2.88 -12.97 3.12
CA VAL A 136 1.61 -13.10 3.82
C VAL A 136 1.30 -14.58 3.98
N SER A 137 0.96 -15.02 5.21
CA SER A 137 0.46 -16.37 5.45
C SER A 137 -1.07 -16.37 5.48
N LYS A 138 -1.68 -17.44 4.99
CA LYS A 138 -3.14 -17.58 4.95
C LYS A 138 -3.74 -17.56 6.37
N GLU A 139 -3.09 -18.23 7.32
CA GLU A 139 -3.55 -18.33 8.70
C GLU A 139 -3.58 -16.95 9.35
N ARG A 140 -2.48 -16.20 9.23
CA ARG A 140 -2.39 -14.86 9.82
C ARG A 140 -3.32 -13.87 9.14
N LEU A 141 -3.49 -14.02 7.82
CA LEU A 141 -4.41 -13.19 7.04
C LEU A 141 -5.84 -13.33 7.58
N TYR A 142 -6.27 -14.57 7.81
CA TYR A 142 -7.58 -14.86 8.37
C TYR A 142 -7.74 -14.31 9.79
N GLU A 143 -6.74 -14.50 10.64
CA GLU A 143 -6.76 -13.95 12.01
C GLU A 143 -6.94 -12.44 12.01
N LEU A 144 -6.19 -11.74 11.15
CA LEU A 144 -6.27 -10.28 11.08
C LEU A 144 -7.59 -9.81 10.49
N PHE A 145 -8.14 -10.56 9.53
CA PHE A 145 -9.50 -10.30 9.04
C PHE A 145 -10.51 -10.40 10.18
N LYS A 146 -10.44 -11.47 10.98
CA LYS A 146 -11.35 -11.65 12.12
C LYS A 146 -11.22 -10.53 13.15
N ALA A 147 -10.02 -9.97 13.29
CA ALA A 147 -9.79 -8.85 14.22
C ALA A 147 -10.50 -7.57 13.78
N ILE A 148 -10.64 -7.32 12.46
CA ILE A 148 -11.31 -6.12 11.94
C ILE A 148 -12.79 -6.35 11.61
N GLU A 149 -13.23 -7.58 11.51
CA GLU A 149 -14.61 -7.92 11.14
C GLU A 149 -15.67 -7.17 11.96
N PRO A 150 -15.54 -7.06 13.30
CA PRO A 150 -16.51 -6.31 14.10
C PRO A 150 -16.60 -4.82 13.79
N GLU A 151 -15.62 -4.26 13.10
CA GLU A 151 -15.56 -2.84 12.77
C GLU A 151 -15.95 -2.52 11.33
N LEU A 152 -16.30 -3.51 10.53
CA LEU A 152 -16.67 -3.31 9.12
C LEU A 152 -17.87 -2.37 8.95
N TYR A 153 -18.75 -2.28 9.93
CA TYR A 153 -19.89 -1.38 9.91
C TYR A 153 -19.49 0.10 9.76
N LYS A 154 -18.26 0.45 10.12
CA LYS A 154 -17.75 1.83 9.99
C LYS A 154 -17.44 2.19 8.53
N TYR A 155 -17.44 1.22 7.64
CA TYR A 155 -17.13 1.37 6.22
C TYR A 155 -18.34 0.98 5.38
N PRO A 156 -19.29 1.92 5.15
CA PRO A 156 -20.56 1.58 4.48
C PRO A 156 -20.44 1.01 3.06
N ALA A 157 -19.31 1.27 2.38
CA ALA A 157 -19.06 0.72 1.05
C ALA A 157 -18.75 -0.78 1.07
N ILE A 158 -18.38 -1.33 2.24
CA ILE A 158 -18.09 -2.75 2.38
C ILE A 158 -19.38 -3.53 2.62
N ASN A 159 -19.57 -4.61 1.86
CA ASN A 159 -20.56 -5.65 2.21
C ASN A 159 -19.83 -6.68 3.08
N PRO A 160 -20.13 -6.75 4.39
CA PRO A 160 -19.37 -7.63 5.30
C PRO A 160 -19.42 -9.11 4.92
N GLN A 161 -20.58 -9.59 4.46
CA GLN A 161 -20.73 -11.00 4.05
C GLN A 161 -19.90 -11.30 2.81
N SER A 162 -19.97 -10.45 1.79
CA SER A 162 -19.19 -10.64 0.56
C SER A 162 -17.69 -10.60 0.83
N PHE A 163 -17.26 -9.71 1.72
CA PHE A 163 -15.85 -9.61 2.10
C PHE A 163 -15.40 -10.88 2.84
N ALA A 164 -16.19 -11.35 3.81
CA ALA A 164 -15.89 -12.59 4.54
C ALA A 164 -15.76 -13.79 3.59
N GLU A 165 -16.69 -13.92 2.64
CA GLU A 165 -16.66 -15.00 1.63
C GLU A 165 -15.42 -14.90 0.75
N ALA A 166 -15.03 -13.69 0.33
CA ALA A 166 -13.84 -13.47 -0.47
C ALA A 166 -12.57 -13.86 0.28
N VAL A 167 -12.47 -13.49 1.57
CA VAL A 167 -11.33 -13.87 2.42
C VAL A 167 -11.27 -15.38 2.57
N GLU A 168 -12.40 -16.04 2.83
CA GLU A 168 -12.46 -17.50 2.98
C GLU A 168 -11.99 -18.22 1.73
N LEU A 169 -12.34 -17.71 0.53
CA LEU A 169 -11.86 -18.29 -0.72
C LEU A 169 -10.35 -18.22 -0.84
N VAL A 170 -9.75 -17.10 -0.45
CA VAL A 170 -8.30 -16.89 -0.53
C VAL A 170 -7.55 -17.77 0.47
N VAL A 171 -8.05 -17.88 1.71
CA VAL A 171 -7.37 -18.61 2.79
C VAL A 171 -7.68 -20.09 2.82
N ARG A 172 -8.58 -20.56 1.96
CA ARG A 172 -8.93 -21.98 1.90
C ARG A 172 -7.67 -22.80 1.66
N ILE A 173 -7.45 -23.79 2.52
CA ILE A 173 -6.35 -24.73 2.39
C ILE A 173 -6.89 -25.96 1.67
N ASP A 174 -6.29 -26.28 0.53
CA ASP A 174 -6.63 -27.49 -0.26
C ASP A 174 -6.00 -28.72 0.35
#